data_f47b557b9606d1dd20fe2843cfe88366
#
_entry.id   f47b557b9606d1dd20fe2843cfe88366
#
_cell.length_a   1.000
_cell.length_b   1.000
_cell.length_c   1.000
_cell.angle_alpha   90.00
_cell.angle_beta   90.00
_cell.angle_gamma   90.00
#
_symmetry.space_group_name_H-M   'P 1'
#
loop_
_entity.id
_entity.type
_entity.pdbx_description
1 polymer ?
#
loop_
_entity_poly.entity_id
_entity_poly.type
_entity_poly.pdbx_seq_one_letter_code
_entity_poly.pdbx_strand_id
1 'polypeptide(L)'
;MTKTINIKDCVTFSKTKEAFGGFSNMSMEYSLEVPGVVFPSSEHFYQCMKYVDQPEVQKEILGERNPLLMKNKQKKHRALIRKDWDELKEIIMEITVQLKLVTHWVKFGNLLLESGTKEIVEMSKKDSFWGMIPQVSDSAVLVGENKLGGILSRFRELIRTEGTRGELVNWNPDSTFRIMFNGELLGGVKVSEKVQEVGNRSFDYLLRRNAVTRNQYALAA
;
A
#
# COMPACT_ATOMS: atom_id res chain seq x y z
N MET A 1 -18.08 -2.18 3.10
CA MET A 1 -19.47 -2.24 2.53
C MET A 1 -19.37 -2.11 1.02
N THR A 2 -20.10 -2.95 0.30
CA THR A 2 -20.19 -2.89 -1.16
C THR A 2 -20.91 -1.61 -1.60
N LYS A 3 -20.35 -0.90 -2.56
CA LYS A 3 -20.91 0.32 -3.16
C LYS A 3 -21.31 0.04 -4.60
N THR A 4 -22.15 0.91 -5.13
CA THR A 4 -22.52 0.96 -6.54
C THR A 4 -22.33 2.40 -7.03
N ILE A 5 -21.62 2.58 -8.16
CA ILE A 5 -21.36 3.90 -8.74
C ILE A 5 -21.45 3.85 -10.26
N ASN A 6 -21.92 4.91 -10.88
CA ASN A 6 -21.89 5.03 -12.33
C ASN A 6 -20.50 5.54 -12.78
N ILE A 7 -19.92 4.97 -13.83
CA ILE A 7 -18.59 5.31 -14.35
C ILE A 7 -18.44 6.79 -14.70
N LYS A 8 -19.51 7.47 -15.11
CA LYS A 8 -19.51 8.90 -15.43
C LYS A 8 -19.33 9.81 -14.19
N ASP A 9 -19.63 9.28 -13.00
CA ASP A 9 -19.60 10.02 -11.74
C ASP A 9 -18.27 9.84 -10.99
N CYS A 10 -17.33 9.07 -11.55
CA CYS A 10 -16.03 8.79 -10.94
C CYS A 10 -14.86 9.02 -11.92
N VAL A 11 -13.66 9.07 -11.37
CA VAL A 11 -12.40 8.97 -12.11
C VAL A 11 -11.92 7.55 -12.02
N THR A 12 -11.79 6.89 -13.16
CA THR A 12 -11.38 5.48 -13.21
C THR A 12 -9.94 5.32 -13.65
N PHE A 13 -9.30 4.26 -13.17
CA PHE A 13 -8.03 3.76 -13.68
C PHE A 13 -8.01 2.23 -13.70
N SER A 14 -7.29 1.65 -14.64
CA SER A 14 -7.11 0.21 -14.78
C SER A 14 -5.69 -0.15 -15.22
N LYS A 15 -5.17 0.56 -16.23
CA LYS A 15 -3.83 0.34 -16.79
C LYS A 15 -2.89 1.47 -16.40
N THR A 16 -1.60 1.14 -16.23
CA THR A 16 -0.56 2.11 -15.80
C THR A 16 -0.29 3.22 -16.83
N LYS A 17 -0.68 3.04 -18.09
CA LYS A 17 -0.47 4.02 -19.18
C LYS A 17 -1.67 4.93 -19.46
N GLU A 18 -2.76 4.80 -18.70
CA GLU A 18 -3.93 5.69 -18.78
C GLU A 18 -3.65 7.02 -18.07
N ALA A 19 -4.50 8.03 -18.29
CA ALA A 19 -4.34 9.37 -17.68
C ALA A 19 -4.14 9.31 -16.17
N PHE A 20 -4.91 8.46 -15.47
CA PHE A 20 -4.78 8.22 -14.03
C PHE A 20 -4.08 6.88 -13.71
N GLY A 21 -3.34 6.33 -14.65
CA GLY A 21 -2.61 5.06 -14.48
C GLY A 21 -1.56 5.09 -13.37
N GLY A 22 -1.09 6.29 -12.99
CA GLY A 22 -0.24 6.51 -11.83
C GLY A 22 -0.87 6.12 -10.51
N PHE A 23 -2.20 6.03 -10.38
CA PHE A 23 -2.87 5.52 -9.19
C PHE A 23 -2.64 4.03 -8.97
N SER A 24 -2.43 3.27 -10.04
CA SER A 24 -2.14 1.85 -9.94
C SER A 24 -0.82 1.59 -9.18
N ASN A 25 -0.86 0.64 -8.25
CA ASN A 25 0.34 0.18 -7.56
C ASN A 25 1.31 -0.57 -8.48
N MET A 26 0.85 -1.01 -9.66
CA MET A 26 1.66 -1.63 -10.70
C MET A 26 2.52 -0.62 -11.48
N SER A 27 2.30 0.71 -11.30
CA SER A 27 3.04 1.72 -12.04
C SER A 27 4.51 1.77 -11.61
N MET A 28 5.41 1.49 -12.57
CA MET A 28 6.85 1.56 -12.38
C MET A 28 7.41 2.99 -12.40
N GLU A 29 6.58 3.98 -12.69
CA GLU A 29 6.94 5.40 -12.65
C GLU A 29 7.01 5.95 -11.23
N TYR A 30 6.56 5.17 -10.25
CA TYR A 30 6.47 5.52 -8.84
C TYR A 30 7.16 4.44 -7.99
N SER A 31 8.48 4.37 -8.09
CA SER A 31 9.30 3.59 -7.15
C SER A 31 9.12 4.10 -5.73
N LEU A 32 9.24 3.24 -4.74
CA LEU A 32 9.23 3.66 -3.34
C LEU A 32 10.64 3.61 -2.78
N GLU A 33 11.07 4.72 -2.19
CA GLU A 33 12.36 4.82 -1.54
C GLU A 33 12.17 4.84 -0.02
N VAL A 34 12.74 3.85 0.63
CA VAL A 34 12.86 3.77 2.09
C VAL A 34 14.34 3.64 2.45
N PRO A 35 14.77 3.98 3.67
CA PRO A 35 16.19 3.87 4.04
C PRO A 35 16.76 2.49 3.70
N GLY A 36 17.79 2.46 2.85
CA GLY A 36 18.50 1.24 2.44
C GLY A 36 17.86 0.40 1.34
N VAL A 37 16.60 0.67 0.91
CA VAL A 37 15.90 -0.13 -0.10
C VAL A 37 15.08 0.72 -1.06
N VAL A 38 15.15 0.37 -2.35
CA VAL A 38 14.28 0.91 -3.39
C VAL A 38 13.35 -0.21 -3.89
N PHE A 39 12.05 0.00 -3.76
CA PHE A 39 11.04 -0.89 -4.32
C PHE A 39 10.64 -0.38 -5.71
N PRO A 40 10.74 -1.21 -6.77
CA PRO A 40 10.51 -0.77 -8.14
C PRO A 40 9.09 -0.21 -8.40
N SER A 41 8.09 -0.62 -7.61
CA SER A 41 6.74 -0.08 -7.62
C SER A 41 6.08 -0.25 -6.25
N SER A 42 4.96 0.44 -6.04
CA SER A 42 4.13 0.28 -4.85
C SER A 42 3.67 -1.16 -4.63
N GLU A 43 3.39 -1.90 -5.71
CA GLU A 43 3.04 -3.32 -5.63
C GLU A 43 4.16 -4.17 -5.05
N HIS A 44 5.43 -3.91 -5.41
CA HIS A 44 6.58 -4.62 -4.82
C HIS A 44 6.64 -4.45 -3.31
N PHE A 45 6.49 -3.21 -2.82
CA PHE A 45 6.45 -2.94 -1.39
C PHE A 45 5.29 -3.69 -0.72
N TYR A 46 4.07 -3.51 -1.24
CA TYR A 46 2.87 -4.15 -0.71
C TYR A 46 2.99 -5.67 -0.65
N GLN A 47 3.57 -6.30 -1.66
CA GLN A 47 3.79 -7.73 -1.69
C GLN A 47 4.89 -8.17 -0.71
N CYS A 48 5.99 -7.42 -0.56
CA CYS A 48 7.03 -7.71 0.45
C CYS A 48 6.46 -7.72 1.87
N MET A 49 5.50 -6.87 2.18
CA MET A 49 4.88 -6.78 3.51
C MET A 49 4.05 -8.02 3.88
N LYS A 50 3.71 -8.88 2.92
CA LYS A 50 3.11 -10.21 3.19
C LYS A 50 4.11 -11.19 3.79
N TYR A 51 5.39 -10.98 3.57
CA TYR A 51 6.47 -11.94 3.80
C TYR A 51 7.56 -11.38 4.72
N VAL A 52 7.15 -10.64 5.76
CA VAL A 52 8.09 -9.96 6.68
C VAL A 52 9.04 -10.92 7.39
N ASP A 53 8.62 -12.17 7.63
CA ASP A 53 9.43 -13.22 8.24
C ASP A 53 10.10 -14.15 7.19
N GLN A 54 10.08 -13.78 5.90
CA GLN A 54 10.56 -14.60 4.79
C GLN A 54 11.51 -13.80 3.87
N PRO A 55 12.75 -13.52 4.32
CA PRO A 55 13.69 -12.68 3.57
C PRO A 55 13.95 -13.16 2.14
N GLU A 56 14.01 -14.47 1.92
CA GLU A 56 14.28 -15.02 0.57
C GLU A 56 13.11 -14.79 -0.38
N VAL A 57 11.87 -14.80 0.12
CA VAL A 57 10.69 -14.44 -0.69
C VAL A 57 10.71 -12.95 -1.01
N GLN A 58 11.08 -12.09 -0.07
CA GLN A 58 11.23 -10.65 -0.31
C GLN A 58 12.31 -10.35 -1.35
N LYS A 59 13.45 -11.06 -1.33
CA LYS A 59 14.49 -10.95 -2.36
C LYS A 59 13.98 -11.38 -3.73
N GLU A 60 13.22 -12.49 -3.81
CA GLU A 60 12.60 -12.95 -5.06
C GLU A 60 11.62 -11.92 -5.61
N ILE A 61 10.83 -11.26 -4.75
CA ILE A 61 9.93 -10.16 -5.12
C ILE A 61 10.71 -9.02 -5.77
N LEU A 62 11.78 -8.55 -5.14
CA LEU A 62 12.58 -7.44 -5.65
C LEU A 62 13.39 -7.81 -6.89
N GLY A 63 13.76 -9.08 -7.06
CA GLY A 63 14.48 -9.59 -8.23
C GLY A 63 13.65 -9.61 -9.52
N GLU A 64 12.32 -9.59 -9.41
CA GLU A 64 11.43 -9.55 -10.59
C GLU A 64 10.93 -8.13 -10.83
N ARG A 65 11.41 -7.48 -11.90
CA ARG A 65 11.04 -6.09 -12.19
C ARG A 65 9.58 -5.91 -12.65
N ASN A 66 9.01 -6.90 -13.33
CA ASN A 66 7.64 -6.77 -13.81
C ASN A 66 6.64 -7.09 -12.68
N PRO A 67 5.83 -6.11 -12.22
CA PRO A 67 4.93 -6.30 -11.07
C PRO A 67 3.89 -7.41 -11.29
N LEU A 68 3.44 -7.61 -12.52
CA LEU A 68 2.47 -8.66 -12.84
C LEU A 68 3.10 -10.05 -12.79
N LEU A 69 4.30 -10.20 -13.34
CA LEU A 69 5.05 -11.45 -13.26
C LEU A 69 5.45 -11.76 -11.83
N MET A 70 5.92 -10.77 -11.09
CA MET A 70 6.23 -10.86 -9.67
C MET A 70 5.02 -11.40 -8.88
N LYS A 71 3.85 -10.77 -9.03
CA LYS A 71 2.61 -11.19 -8.37
C LYS A 71 2.18 -12.62 -8.74
N ASN A 72 2.41 -13.05 -9.97
CA ASN A 72 2.13 -14.43 -10.39
C ASN A 72 3.09 -15.45 -9.77
N LYS A 73 4.39 -15.14 -9.72
CA LYS A 73 5.42 -16.00 -9.12
C LYS A 73 5.16 -16.24 -7.63
N GLN A 74 4.63 -15.27 -6.90
CA GLN A 74 4.34 -15.39 -5.47
C GLN A 74 3.23 -16.36 -5.11
N LYS A 75 2.39 -16.79 -6.06
CA LYS A 75 1.31 -17.75 -5.79
C LYS A 75 1.81 -19.05 -5.15
N LYS A 76 3.05 -19.46 -5.47
CA LYS A 76 3.70 -20.64 -4.85
C LYS A 76 4.00 -20.47 -3.36
N HIS A 77 4.13 -19.20 -2.88
CA HIS A 77 4.47 -18.89 -1.49
C HIS A 77 3.26 -18.58 -0.60
N ARG A 78 2.04 -18.88 -1.07
CA ARG A 78 0.80 -18.54 -0.36
C ARG A 78 0.76 -19.01 1.10
N ALA A 79 1.33 -20.18 1.38
CA ALA A 79 1.40 -20.73 2.73
C ALA A 79 2.34 -19.97 3.68
N LEU A 80 3.23 -19.14 3.14
CA LEU A 80 4.21 -18.35 3.89
C LEU A 80 3.75 -16.93 4.18
N ILE A 81 2.53 -16.55 3.75
CA ILE A 81 1.96 -15.24 4.05
C ILE A 81 1.77 -15.12 5.57
N ARG A 82 2.12 -13.96 6.13
CA ARG A 82 1.92 -13.65 7.55
C ARG A 82 0.48 -13.92 7.97
N LYS A 83 0.30 -14.47 9.18
CA LYS A 83 -1.02 -14.93 9.66
C LYS A 83 -2.04 -13.81 9.89
N ASP A 84 -1.56 -12.62 10.23
CA ASP A 84 -2.34 -11.40 10.50
C ASP A 84 -2.59 -10.56 9.23
N TRP A 85 -2.34 -11.14 8.03
CA TRP A 85 -2.46 -10.41 6.78
C TRP A 85 -3.85 -9.81 6.55
N ASP A 86 -4.90 -10.56 6.84
CA ASP A 86 -6.26 -10.09 6.59
C ASP A 86 -6.64 -8.90 7.47
N GLU A 87 -6.05 -8.77 8.65
CA GLU A 87 -6.23 -7.64 9.56
C GLU A 87 -5.41 -6.42 9.11
N LEU A 88 -4.22 -6.65 8.54
CA LEU A 88 -3.26 -5.59 8.22
C LEU A 88 -3.28 -5.11 6.78
N LYS A 89 -3.89 -5.85 5.87
CA LYS A 89 -3.81 -5.56 4.42
C LYS A 89 -4.26 -4.14 4.04
N GLU A 90 -5.31 -3.61 4.70
CA GLU A 90 -5.80 -2.25 4.44
C GLU A 90 -4.84 -1.19 4.99
N ILE A 91 -4.31 -1.40 6.20
CA ILE A 91 -3.31 -0.52 6.82
C ILE A 91 -2.03 -0.48 5.97
N ILE A 92 -1.55 -1.64 5.55
CA ILE A 92 -0.35 -1.74 4.71
C ILE A 92 -0.59 -1.07 3.35
N MET A 93 -1.79 -1.15 2.80
CA MET A 93 -2.13 -0.44 1.57
C MET A 93 -2.13 1.09 1.78
N GLU A 94 -2.67 1.56 2.90
CA GLU A 94 -2.64 2.98 3.25
C GLU A 94 -1.19 3.49 3.37
N ILE A 95 -0.33 2.76 4.08
CA ILE A 95 1.11 3.04 4.18
C ILE A 95 1.78 3.03 2.80
N THR A 96 1.43 2.07 1.95
CA THR A 96 1.95 1.97 0.58
C THR A 96 1.65 3.23 -0.23
N VAL A 97 0.40 3.72 -0.19
CA VAL A 97 -0.02 4.94 -0.90
C VAL A 97 0.62 6.18 -0.27
N GLN A 98 0.73 6.22 1.06
CA GLN A 98 1.40 7.30 1.79
C GLN A 98 2.88 7.41 1.39
N LEU A 99 3.61 6.30 1.36
CA LEU A 99 4.99 6.26 0.89
C LEU A 99 5.13 6.73 -0.55
N LYS A 100 4.23 6.30 -1.43
CA LYS A 100 4.18 6.74 -2.81
C LYS A 100 4.01 8.26 -2.90
N LEU A 101 3.09 8.82 -2.12
CA LEU A 101 2.85 10.27 -2.08
C LEU A 101 4.09 11.02 -1.59
N VAL A 102 4.71 10.56 -0.50
CA VAL A 102 5.86 11.25 0.08
C VAL A 102 7.09 11.16 -0.84
N THR A 103 7.35 10.00 -1.43
CA THR A 103 8.45 9.81 -2.39
C THR A 103 8.26 10.69 -3.63
N HIS A 104 7.03 10.80 -4.12
CA HIS A 104 6.70 11.52 -5.35
C HIS A 104 5.75 12.69 -5.11
N TRP A 105 6.03 13.50 -4.07
CA TRP A 105 5.14 14.54 -3.56
C TRP A 105 4.52 15.41 -4.66
N VAL A 106 5.34 15.99 -5.54
CA VAL A 106 4.85 16.87 -6.60
C VAL A 106 4.09 16.07 -7.67
N LYS A 107 4.72 15.02 -8.22
CA LYS A 107 4.15 14.26 -9.34
C LYS A 107 2.88 13.53 -8.97
N PHE A 108 2.89 12.81 -7.86
CA PHE A 108 1.73 12.02 -7.42
C PHE A 108 0.68 12.89 -6.73
N GLY A 109 1.10 13.92 -6.00
CA GLY A 109 0.21 14.91 -5.40
C GLY A 109 -0.60 15.66 -6.45
N ASN A 110 0.04 16.12 -7.53
CA ASN A 110 -0.67 16.74 -8.65
C ASN A 110 -1.67 15.79 -9.30
N LEU A 111 -1.28 14.53 -9.54
CA LEU A 111 -2.19 13.52 -10.09
C LEU A 111 -3.43 13.30 -9.20
N LEU A 112 -3.26 13.29 -7.87
CA LEU A 112 -4.37 13.24 -6.92
C LEU A 112 -5.28 14.46 -7.06
N LEU A 113 -4.72 15.67 -7.12
CA LEU A 113 -5.47 16.91 -7.24
C LEU A 113 -6.21 17.03 -8.59
N GLU A 114 -5.60 16.55 -9.69
CA GLU A 114 -6.19 16.51 -11.04
C GLU A 114 -7.44 15.63 -11.11
N SER A 115 -7.60 14.65 -10.23
CA SER A 115 -8.82 13.84 -10.15
C SER A 115 -10.06 14.63 -9.67
N GLY A 116 -9.88 15.89 -9.29
CA GLY A 116 -10.97 16.79 -8.89
C GLY A 116 -11.63 16.36 -7.60
N THR A 117 -12.97 16.37 -7.58
CA THR A 117 -13.78 15.96 -6.41
C THR A 117 -14.48 14.62 -6.59
N LYS A 118 -14.37 14.03 -7.79
CA LYS A 118 -15.02 12.75 -8.11
C LYS A 118 -14.41 11.62 -7.29
N GLU A 119 -15.18 10.57 -7.05
CA GLU A 119 -14.67 9.35 -6.45
C GLU A 119 -13.62 8.71 -7.37
N ILE A 120 -12.51 8.27 -6.82
CA ILE A 120 -11.45 7.57 -7.55
C ILE A 120 -11.77 6.07 -7.49
N VAL A 121 -11.75 5.38 -8.64
CA VAL A 121 -12.13 3.97 -8.72
C VAL A 121 -11.11 3.17 -9.50
N GLU A 122 -10.56 2.11 -8.88
CA GLU A 122 -9.81 1.10 -9.60
C GLU A 122 -10.79 0.17 -10.33
N MET A 123 -10.78 0.20 -11.67
CA MET A 123 -11.57 -0.74 -12.46
C MET A 123 -10.87 -2.10 -12.55
N SER A 124 -11.51 -3.13 -12.02
CA SER A 124 -11.01 -4.50 -12.02
C SER A 124 -11.97 -5.46 -12.72
N LYS A 125 -11.43 -6.57 -13.25
CA LYS A 125 -12.26 -7.66 -13.77
C LYS A 125 -12.66 -8.67 -12.70
N LYS A 126 -11.95 -8.71 -11.55
CA LYS A 126 -12.07 -9.78 -10.55
C LYS A 126 -11.98 -9.31 -9.10
N ASP A 127 -11.42 -8.13 -8.86
CA ASP A 127 -11.17 -7.62 -7.52
C ASP A 127 -12.20 -6.56 -7.17
N SER A 128 -13.21 -6.96 -6.41
CA SER A 128 -14.26 -6.07 -5.89
C SER A 128 -13.94 -5.52 -4.50
N PHE A 129 -12.81 -5.91 -3.90
CA PHE A 129 -12.36 -5.41 -2.61
C PHE A 129 -11.50 -4.15 -2.77
N TRP A 130 -10.37 -4.25 -3.50
CA TRP A 130 -9.51 -3.08 -3.76
C TRP A 130 -10.14 -2.13 -4.75
N GLY A 131 -10.78 -2.65 -5.80
CA GLY A 131 -11.45 -1.88 -6.84
C GLY A 131 -12.94 -2.17 -6.95
N MET A 132 -13.46 -1.95 -8.15
CA MET A 132 -14.85 -2.23 -8.50
C MET A 132 -14.92 -2.97 -9.85
N ILE A 133 -15.95 -3.79 -9.99
CA ILE A 133 -16.19 -4.63 -11.17
C ILE A 133 -17.40 -4.09 -11.94
N PRO A 134 -17.32 -3.94 -13.27
CA PRO A 134 -18.50 -3.61 -14.08
C PRO A 134 -19.60 -4.66 -13.92
N GLN A 135 -20.82 -4.22 -13.77
CA GLN A 135 -21.97 -5.14 -13.74
C GLN A 135 -22.19 -5.80 -15.12
N VAL A 136 -22.62 -7.05 -15.09
CA VAL A 136 -22.91 -7.81 -16.33
C VAL A 136 -24.10 -7.21 -17.08
N SER A 137 -25.11 -6.72 -16.34
CA SER A 137 -26.33 -6.12 -16.90
C SER A 137 -26.13 -4.71 -17.45
N ASP A 138 -25.16 -3.97 -16.90
CA ASP A 138 -24.83 -2.59 -17.32
C ASP A 138 -23.37 -2.29 -17.00
N SER A 139 -22.52 -2.30 -18.01
CA SER A 139 -21.08 -2.05 -17.86
C SER A 139 -20.74 -0.60 -17.41
N ALA A 140 -21.69 0.33 -17.49
CA ALA A 140 -21.52 1.67 -16.96
C ALA A 140 -21.70 1.73 -15.43
N VAL A 141 -22.20 0.67 -14.81
CA VAL A 141 -22.37 0.55 -13.36
C VAL A 141 -21.27 -0.32 -12.78
N LEU A 142 -20.54 0.22 -11.82
CA LEU A 142 -19.45 -0.44 -11.11
C LEU A 142 -19.90 -0.86 -9.71
N VAL A 143 -19.52 -2.06 -9.27
CA VAL A 143 -19.85 -2.61 -7.95
C VAL A 143 -18.61 -3.14 -7.25
N GLY A 144 -18.42 -2.77 -5.99
CA GLY A 144 -17.29 -3.21 -5.16
C GLY A 144 -17.12 -2.39 -3.89
N GLU A 145 -16.11 -2.70 -3.10
CA GLU A 145 -15.80 -1.93 -1.89
C GLU A 145 -14.92 -0.71 -2.18
N ASN A 146 -14.13 -0.75 -3.27
CA ASN A 146 -13.27 0.34 -3.72
C ASN A 146 -12.32 0.86 -2.63
N LYS A 147 -11.69 -0.05 -1.89
CA LYS A 147 -10.80 0.32 -0.77
C LYS A 147 -9.63 1.19 -1.21
N LEU A 148 -9.00 0.84 -2.35
CA LEU A 148 -7.87 1.64 -2.86
C LEU A 148 -8.32 3.04 -3.29
N GLY A 149 -9.43 3.16 -3.99
CA GLY A 149 -9.98 4.47 -4.37
C GLY A 149 -10.33 5.33 -3.16
N GLY A 150 -10.87 4.73 -2.10
CA GLY A 150 -11.13 5.40 -0.82
C GLY A 150 -9.86 5.93 -0.15
N ILE A 151 -8.77 5.15 -0.16
CA ILE A 151 -7.46 5.58 0.35
C ILE A 151 -6.92 6.75 -0.46
N LEU A 152 -6.92 6.65 -1.80
CA LEU A 152 -6.47 7.72 -2.70
C LEU A 152 -7.25 9.03 -2.49
N SER A 153 -8.58 8.93 -2.35
CA SER A 153 -9.44 10.08 -2.11
C SER A 153 -9.12 10.77 -0.77
N ARG A 154 -8.85 10.01 0.30
CA ARG A 154 -8.44 10.59 1.59
C ARG A 154 -7.12 11.34 1.49
N PHE A 155 -6.11 10.81 0.81
CA PHE A 155 -4.84 11.52 0.62
C PHE A 155 -4.99 12.75 -0.27
N ARG A 156 -5.86 12.72 -1.26
CA ARG A 156 -6.23 13.92 -2.03
C ARG A 156 -6.80 15.03 -1.14
N GLU A 157 -7.74 14.69 -0.28
CA GLU A 157 -8.32 15.67 0.65
C GLU A 157 -7.29 16.18 1.67
N LEU A 158 -6.42 15.31 2.16
CA LEU A 158 -5.33 15.70 3.06
C LEU A 158 -4.40 16.75 2.40
N ILE A 159 -4.02 16.56 1.13
CA ILE A 159 -3.21 17.55 0.40
C ILE A 159 -3.94 18.88 0.26
N ARG A 160 -5.25 18.86 0.05
CA ARG A 160 -6.07 20.08 -0.09
C ARG A 160 -6.18 20.86 1.21
N THR A 161 -6.27 20.18 2.35
CA THR A 161 -6.53 20.81 3.65
C THR A 161 -5.25 21.18 4.40
N GLU A 162 -4.24 20.32 4.38
CA GLU A 162 -3.06 20.47 5.23
C GLU A 162 -1.79 20.84 4.47
N GLY A 163 -1.67 20.51 3.20
CA GLY A 163 -0.62 20.99 2.29
C GLY A 163 0.83 20.63 2.60
N THR A 164 1.11 19.85 3.66
CA THR A 164 2.47 19.62 4.14
C THR A 164 2.94 18.17 3.95
N ARG A 165 4.14 18.04 3.38
CA ARG A 165 4.81 16.75 3.16
C ARG A 165 5.42 16.18 4.44
N GLY A 166 5.98 17.03 5.28
CA GLY A 166 6.88 16.64 6.38
C GLY A 166 6.21 15.84 7.50
N GLU A 167 4.89 15.94 7.63
CA GLU A 167 4.14 15.27 8.70
C GLU A 167 3.69 13.85 8.33
N LEU A 168 3.74 13.48 7.04
CA LEU A 168 3.17 12.23 6.56
C LEU A 168 4.06 11.01 6.79
N VAL A 169 5.39 11.20 6.82
CA VAL A 169 6.33 10.10 7.04
C VAL A 169 7.37 10.49 8.07
N ASN A 170 7.51 9.70 9.09
CA ASN A 170 8.58 9.76 10.06
C ASN A 170 9.36 8.44 10.01
N TRP A 171 10.60 8.49 9.55
CA TRP A 171 11.52 7.36 9.50
C TRP A 171 12.12 7.02 10.88
N ASN A 172 11.51 7.51 11.95
CA ASN A 172 11.93 7.18 13.30
C ASN A 172 11.59 5.70 13.61
N PRO A 173 12.56 4.89 14.03
CA PRO A 173 12.33 3.49 14.43
C PRO A 173 11.35 3.34 15.61
N ASP A 174 11.13 4.41 16.38
CA ASP A 174 10.17 4.42 17.50
C ASP A 174 8.73 4.73 17.07
N SER A 175 8.47 4.92 15.77
CA SER A 175 7.13 5.16 15.25
C SER A 175 6.22 3.93 15.37
N THR A 176 4.92 4.17 15.32
CA THR A 176 3.88 3.20 15.63
C THR A 176 3.84 2.00 14.66
N PHE A 177 4.25 2.18 13.41
CA PHE A 177 4.30 1.10 12.43
C PHE A 177 5.73 0.91 11.90
N ARG A 178 6.26 -0.30 12.08
CA ARG A 178 7.62 -0.65 11.68
C ARG A 178 7.62 -1.37 10.34
N ILE A 179 8.47 -0.90 9.44
CA ILE A 179 8.69 -1.53 8.13
C ILE A 179 9.87 -2.48 8.25
N MET A 180 9.60 -3.78 8.17
CA MET A 180 10.62 -4.83 8.19
C MET A 180 10.90 -5.33 6.79
N PHE A 181 12.17 -5.38 6.43
CA PHE A 181 12.62 -5.92 5.17
C PHE A 181 13.94 -6.69 5.36
N ASN A 182 14.03 -7.88 4.79
CA ASN A 182 15.21 -8.74 4.85
C ASN A 182 15.73 -8.99 6.28
N GLY A 183 14.81 -9.05 7.25
CA GLY A 183 15.13 -9.22 8.66
C GLY A 183 15.55 -7.94 9.39
N GLU A 184 15.65 -6.81 8.70
CA GLU A 184 16.06 -5.52 9.25
C GLU A 184 14.89 -4.54 9.38
N LEU A 185 14.96 -3.67 10.39
CA LEU A 185 14.03 -2.57 10.57
C LEU A 185 14.44 -1.39 9.67
N LEU A 186 13.66 -1.10 8.63
CA LEU A 186 13.93 -0.01 7.70
C LEU A 186 13.48 1.36 8.23
N GLY A 187 12.57 1.40 9.17
CA GLY A 187 12.03 2.63 9.70
C GLY A 187 10.56 2.49 10.08
N GLY A 188 9.95 3.61 10.39
CA GLY A 188 8.56 3.66 10.75
C GLY A 188 7.78 4.74 10.01
N VAL A 189 6.48 4.59 9.97
CA VAL A 189 5.55 5.51 9.32
C VAL A 189 4.60 6.07 10.37
N LYS A 190 4.44 7.40 10.40
CA LYS A 190 3.38 8.03 11.20
C LYS A 190 2.05 7.74 10.51
N VAL A 191 1.17 7.03 11.19
CA VAL A 191 -0.14 6.64 10.68
C VAL A 191 -1.24 7.42 11.42
N SER A 192 -2.42 7.55 10.82
CA SER A 192 -3.57 8.20 11.45
C SER A 192 -3.99 7.48 12.75
N GLU A 193 -4.63 8.19 13.68
CA GLU A 193 -5.07 7.63 14.98
C GLU A 193 -5.88 6.34 14.85
N LYS A 194 -6.77 6.26 13.85
CA LYS A 194 -7.57 5.07 13.58
C LYS A 194 -6.72 3.87 13.15
N VAL A 195 -5.66 4.12 12.39
CA VAL A 195 -4.68 3.10 11.97
C VAL A 195 -3.80 2.73 13.16
N GLN A 196 -3.48 3.68 14.07
CA GLN A 196 -2.77 3.41 15.30
C GLN A 196 -3.54 2.45 16.22
N GLU A 197 -4.85 2.63 16.37
CA GLU A 197 -5.67 1.78 17.26
C GLU A 197 -5.69 0.33 16.77
N VAL A 198 -5.86 0.10 15.46
CA VAL A 198 -5.82 -1.26 14.86
C VAL A 198 -4.38 -1.79 14.85
N GLY A 199 -3.41 -0.94 14.52
CA GLY A 199 -1.99 -1.27 14.50
C GLY A 199 -1.47 -1.66 15.88
N ASN A 200 -1.88 -0.98 16.96
CA ASN A 200 -1.46 -1.29 18.32
C ASN A 200 -1.89 -2.69 18.77
N ARG A 201 -3.07 -3.16 18.40
CA ARG A 201 -3.54 -4.52 18.71
C ARG A 201 -2.70 -5.59 17.99
N SER A 202 -2.39 -5.37 16.72
CA SER A 202 -1.55 -6.27 15.91
C SER A 202 -0.06 -6.12 16.25
N PHE A 203 0.34 -4.94 16.70
CA PHE A 203 1.71 -4.59 17.05
C PHE A 203 2.16 -5.17 18.38
N ASP A 204 1.29 -5.24 19.38
CA ASP A 204 1.56 -5.95 20.64
C ASP A 204 1.85 -7.43 20.38
N TYR A 205 1.19 -8.04 19.39
CA TYR A 205 1.49 -9.40 18.96
C TYR A 205 2.87 -9.50 18.31
N LEU A 206 3.22 -8.57 17.41
CA LEU A 206 4.53 -8.53 16.75
C LEU A 206 5.66 -8.16 17.72
N LEU A 207 5.44 -7.25 18.67
CA LEU A 207 6.41 -6.90 19.71
C LEU A 207 6.67 -8.08 20.64
N ARG A 208 5.66 -8.83 21.03
CA ARG A 208 5.83 -10.02 21.88
C ARG A 208 6.62 -11.10 21.16
N ARG A 209 6.44 -11.23 19.83
CA ARG A 209 7.18 -12.18 19.01
C ARG A 209 8.63 -11.74 18.73
N ASN A 210 8.87 -10.42 18.56
CA ASN A 210 10.19 -9.84 18.31
C ASN A 210 10.96 -9.48 19.60
N ALA A 211 10.36 -9.55 20.78
CA ALA A 211 11.07 -9.42 22.05
C ALA A 211 12.16 -10.49 22.22
N VAL A 212 11.97 -11.65 21.59
CA VAL A 212 12.99 -12.73 21.51
C VAL A 212 14.17 -12.30 20.61
N THR A 213 13.90 -11.55 19.53
CA THR A 213 14.94 -11.09 18.60
C THR A 213 15.71 -9.87 19.11
N ARG A 214 15.07 -8.97 19.91
CA ARG A 214 15.74 -7.82 20.54
C ARG A 214 16.89 -8.24 21.46
N ASN A 215 16.77 -9.36 22.17
CA ASN A 215 17.84 -9.87 23.02
C ASN A 215 19.04 -10.41 22.22
N GLN A 216 18.88 -10.78 20.94
CA GLN A 216 19.98 -11.22 20.10
C GLN A 216 20.80 -10.05 19.53
N TYR A 217 20.17 -8.87 19.29
CA TYR A 217 20.86 -7.70 18.74
C TYR A 217 21.44 -6.77 19.83
N ALA A 218 20.91 -6.79 21.04
CA ALA A 218 21.46 -6.04 22.19
C ALA A 218 22.75 -6.67 22.75
N LEU A 219 23.10 -7.89 22.36
CA LEU A 219 24.33 -8.59 22.77
C LEU A 219 25.47 -8.51 21.73
N ALA A 220 25.25 -7.79 20.61
CA ALA A 220 26.21 -7.63 19.51
C ALA A 220 26.65 -6.16 19.28
N ALA A 221 26.37 -5.26 20.25
CA ALA A 221 26.81 -3.85 20.23
C ALA A 221 27.82 -3.57 21.32
#